data_7789e3e12c71a423a6228e02273cd301
#
_entry.id   7789e3e12c71a423a6228e02273cd301
#
_cell.length_a   1.000
_cell.length_b   1.000
_cell.length_c   1.000
_cell.angle_alpha   90.00
_cell.angle_beta   90.00
_cell.angle_gamma   90.00
#
_symmetry.space_group_name_H-M   'P 1'
#
loop_
_entity.id
_entity.type
_entity.pdbx_description
1 polymer ?
#
loop_
_entity_poly.entity_id
_entity_poly.type
_entity_poly.pdbx_seq_one_letter_code
_entity_poly.pdbx_strand_id
1 'polypeptide(L)'
;KANRKLRSDLLEKVSILSSKLENYENRLSEIEEKLLEIEKFNNKKEVNFSLINQSKLLLLLKDFSKVSYDVLEQEIATQNSQKLTDRIFNYFKSKFVSRSVAPIEGTSTDAILSRIEDFLKKGQLNEARKEIEKLPIKAKEVMSKWIQDFNGLIDK
;
A
#
# COMPACT_ATOMS: atom_id res chain seq x y z
N LYS A 1 -5.37 -70.55 -28.45
CA LYS A 1 -5.03 -70.41 -27.01
C LYS A 1 -4.28 -69.11 -26.73
N ALA A 2 -3.35 -68.62 -27.56
CA ALA A 2 -2.58 -67.37 -27.36
C ALA A 2 -3.45 -66.11 -27.26
N ASN A 3 -4.48 -65.93 -28.10
CA ASN A 3 -5.34 -64.77 -28.11
C ASN A 3 -6.22 -64.64 -26.85
N ARG A 4 -6.58 -65.75 -26.19
CA ARG A 4 -7.32 -65.69 -24.93
C ARG A 4 -6.43 -65.20 -23.79
N LYS A 5 -5.19 -65.63 -23.72
CA LYS A 5 -4.24 -65.18 -22.69
C LYS A 5 -3.95 -63.68 -22.85
N LEU A 6 -3.66 -63.24 -24.07
CA LEU A 6 -3.42 -61.82 -24.34
C LEU A 6 -4.62 -60.94 -23.96
N ARG A 7 -5.84 -61.39 -24.23
CA ARG A 7 -7.06 -60.65 -23.85
C ARG A 7 -7.25 -60.59 -22.33
N SER A 8 -6.94 -61.67 -21.61
CA SER A 8 -6.97 -61.72 -20.15
C SER A 8 -5.97 -60.76 -19.55
N ASP A 9 -4.74 -60.77 -20.03
CA ASP A 9 -3.67 -59.85 -19.56
C ASP A 9 -3.99 -58.38 -19.82
N LEU A 10 -4.61 -58.07 -20.97
CA LEU A 10 -5.07 -56.73 -21.28
C LEU A 10 -6.20 -56.28 -20.36
N LEU A 11 -7.18 -57.13 -20.08
CA LEU A 11 -8.28 -56.80 -19.16
C LEU A 11 -7.77 -56.55 -17.74
N GLU A 12 -6.81 -57.30 -17.27
CA GLU A 12 -6.17 -57.12 -15.96
C GLU A 12 -5.44 -55.78 -15.91
N LYS A 13 -4.64 -55.44 -16.95
CA LYS A 13 -3.96 -54.15 -17.03
C LYS A 13 -4.93 -52.94 -17.06
N VAL A 14 -6.04 -53.10 -17.82
CA VAL A 14 -7.07 -52.04 -17.85
C VAL A 14 -7.71 -51.86 -16.47
N SER A 15 -8.00 -52.95 -15.75
CA SER A 15 -8.54 -52.86 -14.40
C SER A 15 -7.57 -52.16 -13.43
N ILE A 16 -6.29 -52.50 -13.47
CA ILE A 16 -5.24 -51.84 -12.67
C ILE A 16 -5.13 -50.35 -13.00
N LEU A 17 -5.17 -50.01 -14.30
CA LEU A 17 -5.11 -48.59 -14.72
C LEU A 17 -6.34 -47.82 -14.28
N SER A 18 -7.56 -48.41 -14.36
CA SER A 18 -8.77 -47.79 -13.90
C SER A 18 -8.73 -47.49 -12.39
N SER A 19 -8.26 -48.45 -11.59
CA SER A 19 -8.14 -48.24 -10.13
C SER A 19 -7.08 -47.18 -9.77
N LYS A 20 -6.00 -47.09 -10.54
CA LYS A 20 -5.00 -46.00 -10.38
C LYS A 20 -5.56 -44.64 -10.76
N LEU A 21 -6.35 -44.57 -11.83
CA LEU A 21 -6.98 -43.34 -12.28
C LEU A 21 -7.94 -42.81 -11.20
N GLU A 22 -8.81 -43.65 -10.66
CA GLU A 22 -9.71 -43.31 -9.56
C GLU A 22 -8.95 -42.80 -8.32
N ASN A 23 -7.83 -43.43 -7.98
CA ASN A 23 -6.99 -42.96 -6.88
C ASN A 23 -6.40 -41.58 -7.16
N TYR A 24 -5.95 -41.30 -8.39
CA TYR A 24 -5.44 -39.97 -8.76
C TYR A 24 -6.53 -38.92 -8.77
N GLU A 25 -7.73 -39.23 -9.22
CA GLU A 25 -8.88 -38.32 -9.18
C GLU A 25 -9.23 -37.94 -7.74
N ASN A 26 -9.26 -38.91 -6.82
CA ASN A 26 -9.52 -38.65 -5.40
C ASN A 26 -8.43 -37.74 -4.79
N ARG A 27 -7.15 -38.00 -5.11
CA ARG A 27 -6.04 -37.19 -4.60
C ARG A 27 -6.04 -35.76 -5.19
N LEU A 28 -6.44 -35.59 -6.43
CA LEU A 28 -6.63 -34.27 -7.04
C LEU A 28 -7.73 -33.49 -6.32
N SER A 29 -8.87 -34.11 -6.05
CA SER A 29 -9.98 -33.49 -5.30
C SER A 29 -9.55 -33.03 -3.91
N GLU A 30 -8.76 -33.82 -3.18
CA GLU A 30 -8.23 -33.45 -1.87
C GLU A 30 -7.23 -32.27 -1.96
N ILE A 31 -6.43 -32.22 -3.00
CA ILE A 31 -5.48 -31.13 -3.22
C ILE A 31 -6.23 -29.83 -3.56
N GLU A 32 -7.24 -29.91 -4.42
CA GLU A 32 -8.10 -28.76 -4.77
C GLU A 32 -8.80 -28.18 -3.55
N GLU A 33 -9.32 -29.01 -2.67
CA GLU A 33 -9.96 -28.56 -1.43
C GLU A 33 -8.98 -27.84 -0.51
N LYS A 34 -7.78 -28.39 -0.33
CA LYS A 34 -6.71 -27.77 0.47
C LYS A 34 -6.23 -26.44 -0.14
N LEU A 35 -6.15 -26.34 -1.46
CA LEU A 35 -5.80 -25.09 -2.15
C LEU A 35 -6.86 -24.02 -1.88
N LEU A 36 -8.15 -24.35 -1.97
CA LEU A 36 -9.24 -23.43 -1.67
C LEU A 36 -9.19 -22.94 -0.21
N GLU A 37 -8.84 -23.79 0.74
CA GLU A 37 -8.68 -23.40 2.15
C GLU A 37 -7.50 -22.42 2.32
N ILE A 38 -6.36 -22.69 1.68
CA ILE A 38 -5.18 -21.82 1.71
C ILE A 38 -5.49 -20.47 1.08
N GLU A 39 -6.18 -20.44 -0.04
CA GLU A 39 -6.60 -19.18 -0.70
C GLU A 39 -7.53 -18.35 0.19
N LYS A 40 -8.52 -18.99 0.83
CA LYS A 40 -9.42 -18.31 1.78
C LYS A 40 -8.65 -17.74 2.98
N PHE A 41 -7.67 -18.46 3.49
CA PHE A 41 -6.83 -18.03 4.61
C PHE A 41 -5.93 -16.85 4.21
N ASN A 42 -5.30 -16.90 3.04
CA ASN A 42 -4.44 -15.84 2.53
C ASN A 42 -5.24 -14.57 2.22
N ASN A 43 -6.39 -14.68 1.55
CA ASN A 43 -7.26 -13.55 1.27
C ASN A 43 -7.74 -12.86 2.56
N LYS A 44 -8.08 -13.62 3.60
CA LYS A 44 -8.47 -13.06 4.91
C LYS A 44 -7.31 -12.33 5.59
N LYS A 45 -6.09 -12.85 5.47
CA LYS A 45 -4.87 -12.23 6.02
C LYS A 45 -4.49 -10.95 5.27
N GLU A 46 -4.56 -10.96 3.94
CA GLU A 46 -4.30 -9.78 3.09
C GLU A 46 -5.33 -8.67 3.33
N VAL A 47 -6.62 -9.01 3.43
CA VAL A 47 -7.68 -8.03 3.72
C VAL A 47 -7.45 -7.37 5.09
N ASN A 48 -7.12 -8.15 6.13
CA ASN A 48 -6.83 -7.60 7.46
C ASN A 48 -5.58 -6.70 7.46
N PHE A 49 -4.52 -7.10 6.76
CA PHE A 49 -3.30 -6.32 6.62
C PHE A 49 -3.55 -5.02 5.86
N SER A 50 -4.31 -5.08 4.76
CA SER A 50 -4.71 -3.91 3.97
C SER A 50 -5.55 -2.92 4.80
N LEU A 51 -6.52 -3.40 5.58
CA LEU A 51 -7.36 -2.55 6.45
C LEU A 51 -6.55 -1.85 7.53
N ILE A 52 -5.61 -2.55 8.18
CA ILE A 52 -4.73 -1.97 9.20
C ILE A 52 -3.86 -0.88 8.59
N ASN A 53 -3.29 -1.12 7.42
CA ASN A 53 -2.45 -0.13 6.74
C ASN A 53 -3.26 1.08 6.25
N GLN A 54 -4.47 0.88 5.75
CA GLN A 54 -5.37 1.96 5.39
C GLN A 54 -5.75 2.82 6.59
N SER A 55 -6.06 2.22 7.73
CA SER A 55 -6.39 2.95 8.97
C SER A 55 -5.19 3.78 9.45
N LYS A 56 -3.98 3.23 9.40
CA LYS A 56 -2.75 3.95 9.75
C LYS A 56 -2.47 5.10 8.78
N LEU A 57 -2.65 4.87 7.48
CA LEU A 57 -2.48 5.91 6.46
C LEU A 57 -3.46 7.07 6.67
N LEU A 58 -4.72 6.79 7.02
CA LEU A 58 -5.71 7.82 7.33
C LEU A 58 -5.32 8.66 8.55
N LEU A 59 -4.78 8.03 9.61
CA LEU A 59 -4.26 8.75 10.77
C LEU A 59 -3.07 9.64 10.39
N LEU A 60 -2.13 9.11 9.62
CA LEU A 60 -0.97 9.88 9.14
C LEU A 60 -1.40 11.07 8.27
N LEU A 61 -2.40 10.91 7.40
CA LEU A 61 -2.97 12.00 6.59
C LEU A 61 -3.61 13.08 7.47
N LYS A 62 -4.35 12.69 8.50
CA LYS A 62 -4.97 13.62 9.43
C LYS A 62 -3.90 14.43 10.18
N ASP A 63 -2.88 13.77 10.69
CA ASP A 63 -1.79 14.40 11.43
C ASP A 63 -0.88 15.23 10.52
N PHE A 64 -0.72 14.83 9.25
CA PHE A 64 0.07 15.55 8.26
C PHE A 64 -0.36 17.01 8.09
N SER A 65 -1.66 17.27 8.06
CA SER A 65 -2.18 18.62 7.92
C SER A 65 -1.73 19.54 9.05
N LYS A 66 -1.73 19.02 10.29
CA LYS A 66 -1.28 19.78 11.47
C LYS A 66 0.22 20.03 11.41
N VAL A 67 1.00 18.98 11.17
CA VAL A 67 2.48 19.07 11.15
C VAL A 67 2.97 19.95 10.00
N SER A 68 2.29 19.92 8.85
CA SER A 68 2.58 20.83 7.73
C SER A 68 2.34 22.29 8.11
N TYR A 69 1.28 22.56 8.89
CA TYR A 69 1.04 23.91 9.39
C TYR A 69 2.17 24.36 10.30
N ASP A 70 2.58 23.54 11.27
CA ASP A 70 3.65 23.86 12.21
C ASP A 70 4.98 24.16 11.48
N VAL A 71 5.30 23.41 10.40
CA VAL A 71 6.48 23.67 9.54
C VAL A 71 6.41 25.05 8.92
N LEU A 72 5.28 25.37 8.30
CA LEU A 72 5.11 26.63 7.57
C LEU A 72 5.04 27.83 8.51
N GLU A 73 4.44 27.68 9.69
CA GLU A 73 4.41 28.70 10.73
C GLU A 73 5.83 29.03 11.23
N GLN A 74 6.66 27.99 11.45
CA GLN A 74 8.05 28.17 11.85
C GLN A 74 8.87 28.86 10.74
N GLU A 75 8.62 28.54 9.46
CA GLU A 75 9.28 29.17 8.33
C GLU A 75 8.93 30.67 8.23
N ILE A 76 7.65 31.03 8.45
CA ILE A 76 7.22 32.45 8.52
C ILE A 76 7.95 33.19 9.63
N ALA A 77 7.94 32.60 10.85
CA ALA A 77 8.55 33.22 12.01
C ALA A 77 10.05 33.50 11.82
N THR A 78 10.71 32.68 11.02
CA THR A 78 12.17 32.85 10.74
C THR A 78 12.49 33.79 9.60
N GLN A 79 11.60 33.94 8.61
CA GLN A 79 11.89 34.70 7.38
C GLN A 79 11.19 36.07 7.29
N ASN A 80 10.23 36.35 8.16
CA ASN A 80 9.49 37.63 8.25
C ASN A 80 9.00 38.16 6.87
N SER A 81 8.55 37.25 5.98
CA SER A 81 8.22 37.52 4.59
C SER A 81 6.72 37.50 4.34
N GLN A 82 6.14 38.64 3.95
CA GLN A 82 4.72 38.77 3.57
C GLN A 82 4.32 37.77 2.46
N LYS A 83 5.20 37.53 1.50
CA LYS A 83 4.95 36.58 0.40
C LYS A 83 4.76 35.13 0.89
N LEU A 84 5.46 34.74 1.95
CA LEU A 84 5.29 33.43 2.59
C LEU A 84 3.92 33.30 3.27
N THR A 85 3.49 34.35 3.97
CA THR A 85 2.18 34.39 4.62
C THR A 85 1.06 34.20 3.59
N ASP A 86 1.12 34.88 2.45
CA ASP A 86 0.11 34.74 1.39
C ASP A 86 0.11 33.34 0.77
N ARG A 87 1.26 32.72 0.58
CA ARG A 87 1.40 31.36 0.03
C ARG A 87 0.82 30.31 0.99
N ILE A 88 1.09 30.47 2.27
CA ILE A 88 0.58 29.58 3.32
C ILE A 88 -0.93 29.72 3.44
N PHE A 89 -1.45 30.94 3.45
CA PHE A 89 -2.87 31.20 3.44
C PHE A 89 -3.55 30.53 2.23
N ASN A 90 -2.97 30.65 1.04
CA ASN A 90 -3.49 30.02 -0.15
C ASN A 90 -3.41 28.48 -0.11
N TYR A 91 -2.35 27.92 0.47
CA TYR A 91 -2.21 26.47 0.68
C TYR A 91 -3.34 25.93 1.56
N PHE A 92 -3.63 26.60 2.69
CA PHE A 92 -4.74 26.17 3.58
C PHE A 92 -6.10 26.47 3.00
N LYS A 93 -6.30 27.60 2.35
CA LYS A 93 -7.57 27.95 1.68
C LYS A 93 -7.94 26.89 0.62
N SER A 94 -6.97 26.36 -0.12
CA SER A 94 -7.19 25.31 -1.12
C SER A 94 -7.68 23.98 -0.51
N LYS A 95 -7.34 23.71 0.76
CA LYS A 95 -7.79 22.51 1.48
C LYS A 95 -9.25 22.56 1.94
N PHE A 96 -9.78 23.75 2.19
CA PHE A 96 -11.17 23.93 2.60
C PHE A 96 -12.14 23.97 1.41
N VAL A 97 -11.65 24.18 0.20
CA VAL A 97 -12.45 24.08 -1.04
C VAL A 97 -12.33 22.65 -1.54
N SER A 98 -13.40 21.90 -1.45
CA SER A 98 -13.55 20.46 -1.79
C SER A 98 -13.29 20.13 -3.29
N ARG A 99 -12.30 20.74 -3.91
CA ARG A 99 -11.83 20.41 -5.25
C ARG A 99 -10.43 19.82 -5.17
N SER A 100 -10.18 18.76 -5.94
CA SER A 100 -8.86 18.20 -6.20
C SER A 100 -7.97 19.30 -6.78
N VAL A 101 -7.22 19.99 -5.93
CA VAL A 101 -6.26 20.99 -6.37
C VAL A 101 -5.00 20.24 -6.78
N ALA A 102 -4.52 20.49 -7.99
CA ALA A 102 -3.25 19.95 -8.45
C ALA A 102 -2.12 20.35 -7.47
N PRO A 103 -1.13 19.48 -7.23
CA PRO A 103 -0.02 19.79 -6.34
C PRO A 103 0.74 21.02 -6.84
N ILE A 104 1.20 21.83 -5.89
CA ILE A 104 1.92 23.07 -6.20
C ILE A 104 3.28 22.72 -6.81
N GLU A 105 3.61 23.33 -7.96
CA GLU A 105 4.91 23.18 -8.59
C GLU A 105 5.96 24.04 -7.91
N GLY A 106 7.22 23.59 -7.94
CA GLY A 106 8.35 24.32 -7.39
C GLY A 106 9.15 23.57 -6.33
N THR A 107 10.15 24.23 -5.78
CA THR A 107 11.09 23.68 -4.78
C THR A 107 10.91 24.25 -3.38
N SER A 108 9.90 25.11 -3.18
CA SER A 108 9.61 25.70 -1.88
C SER A 108 8.99 24.67 -0.94
N THR A 109 9.11 24.90 0.37
CA THR A 109 8.61 23.99 1.41
C THR A 109 7.12 23.69 1.24
N ASP A 110 6.31 24.69 0.95
CA ASP A 110 4.87 24.53 0.69
C ASP A 110 4.56 23.68 -0.54
N ALA A 111 5.36 23.82 -1.62
CA ALA A 111 5.23 23.01 -2.82
C ALA A 111 5.58 21.52 -2.53
N ILE A 112 6.67 21.28 -1.78
CA ILE A 112 7.06 19.93 -1.38
C ILE A 112 5.98 19.31 -0.49
N LEU A 113 5.49 20.01 0.53
CA LEU A 113 4.42 19.53 1.41
C LEU A 113 3.14 19.22 0.63
N SER A 114 2.78 20.05 -0.36
CA SER A 114 1.62 19.82 -1.23
C SER A 114 1.75 18.52 -2.03
N ARG A 115 2.93 18.21 -2.56
CA ARG A 115 3.19 16.96 -3.29
C ARG A 115 3.19 15.75 -2.36
N ILE A 116 3.78 15.86 -1.17
CA ILE A 116 3.71 14.79 -0.16
C ILE A 116 2.25 14.44 0.14
N GLU A 117 1.42 15.44 0.38
CA GLU A 117 -0.01 15.22 0.67
C GLU A 117 -0.74 14.52 -0.49
N ASP A 118 -0.49 14.95 -1.73
CA ASP A 118 -1.07 14.35 -2.92
C ASP A 118 -0.67 12.86 -3.06
N PHE A 119 0.62 12.56 -2.88
CA PHE A 119 1.10 11.16 -2.90
C PHE A 119 0.51 10.31 -1.78
N LEU A 120 0.36 10.86 -0.57
CA LEU A 120 -0.28 10.16 0.55
C LEU A 120 -1.75 9.86 0.26
N LYS A 121 -2.50 10.81 -0.31
CA LYS A 121 -3.90 10.62 -0.72
C LYS A 121 -4.06 9.55 -1.80
N LYS A 122 -3.07 9.41 -2.68
CA LYS A 122 -3.02 8.38 -3.74
C LYS A 122 -2.46 7.04 -3.26
N GLY A 123 -2.00 6.94 -2.01
CA GLY A 123 -1.34 5.75 -1.49
C GLY A 123 0.05 5.49 -2.07
N GLN A 124 0.67 6.49 -2.72
CA GLN A 124 1.98 6.41 -3.35
C GLN A 124 3.09 6.72 -2.34
N LEU A 125 3.26 5.80 -1.37
CA LEU A 125 4.13 6.03 -0.21
C LEU A 125 5.61 6.19 -0.57
N ASN A 126 6.10 5.46 -1.58
CA ASN A 126 7.49 5.59 -2.03
C ASN A 126 7.77 6.95 -2.65
N GLU A 127 6.83 7.53 -3.40
CA GLU A 127 6.96 8.86 -3.97
C GLU A 127 6.87 9.94 -2.87
N ALA A 128 5.99 9.76 -1.90
CA ALA A 128 5.93 10.62 -0.71
C ALA A 128 7.27 10.63 0.04
N ARG A 129 7.92 9.47 0.20
CA ARG A 129 9.25 9.35 0.83
C ARG A 129 10.31 10.16 0.10
N LYS A 130 10.36 10.09 -1.23
CA LYS A 130 11.29 10.88 -2.04
C LYS A 130 11.09 12.39 -1.90
N GLU A 131 9.85 12.84 -1.77
CA GLU A 131 9.56 14.26 -1.52
C GLU A 131 9.94 14.69 -0.10
N ILE A 132 9.71 13.84 0.92
CA ILE A 132 10.16 14.10 2.30
C ILE A 132 11.68 14.32 2.36
N GLU A 133 12.45 13.59 1.56
CA GLU A 133 13.90 13.75 1.51
C GLU A 133 14.35 15.14 1.01
N LYS A 134 13.52 15.80 0.19
CA LYS A 134 13.78 17.15 -0.34
C LYS A 134 13.46 18.27 0.64
N LEU A 135 12.76 17.98 1.75
CA LEU A 135 12.45 18.98 2.76
C LEU A 135 13.70 19.57 3.39
N PRO A 136 13.69 20.90 3.71
CA PRO A 136 14.75 21.53 4.50
C PRO A 136 14.95 20.83 5.85
N ILE A 137 16.18 20.89 6.39
CA ILE A 137 16.53 20.24 7.66
C ILE A 137 15.59 20.68 8.79
N LYS A 138 15.33 22.00 8.91
CA LYS A 138 14.41 22.54 9.92
C LYS A 138 12.98 21.98 9.80
N ALA A 139 12.48 21.82 8.58
CA ALA A 139 11.17 21.22 8.34
C ALA A 139 11.15 19.75 8.78
N LYS A 140 12.20 18.98 8.50
CA LYS A 140 12.34 17.59 8.94
C LYS A 140 12.40 17.46 10.47
N GLU A 141 13.05 18.41 11.15
CA GLU A 141 13.10 18.45 12.61
C GLU A 141 11.70 18.60 13.21
N VAL A 142 10.90 19.55 12.71
CA VAL A 142 9.50 19.76 13.14
C VAL A 142 8.66 18.50 12.87
N MET A 143 8.88 17.86 11.74
CA MET A 143 8.14 16.67 11.30
C MET A 143 8.73 15.36 11.84
N SER A 144 9.76 15.37 12.65
CA SER A 144 10.55 14.18 13.01
C SER A 144 9.71 13.00 13.50
N LYS A 145 8.77 13.25 14.40
CA LYS A 145 7.86 12.22 14.90
C LYS A 145 6.95 11.68 13.80
N TRP A 146 6.37 12.56 12.99
CA TRP A 146 5.50 12.16 11.90
C TRP A 146 6.27 11.33 10.85
N ILE A 147 7.52 11.72 10.52
CA ILE A 147 8.40 10.98 9.61
C ILE A 147 8.73 9.59 10.18
N GLN A 148 8.95 9.47 11.47
CA GLN A 148 9.17 8.17 12.12
C GLN A 148 7.95 7.26 12.01
N ASP A 149 6.74 7.78 12.26
CA ASP A 149 5.49 7.04 12.16
C ASP A 149 5.22 6.62 10.68
N PHE A 150 5.54 7.50 9.73
CA PHE A 150 5.45 7.22 8.30
C PHE A 150 6.42 6.11 7.86
N ASN A 151 7.67 6.15 8.27
CA ASN A 151 8.65 5.10 7.98
C ASN A 151 8.23 3.76 8.60
N GLY A 152 7.70 3.76 9.81
CA GLY A 152 7.15 2.57 10.45
C GLY A 152 5.94 1.94 9.73
N LEU A 153 5.30 2.67 8.82
CA LEU A 153 4.26 2.13 7.94
C LEU A 153 4.84 1.43 6.70
N ILE A 154 5.96 1.94 6.16
CA ILE A 154 6.56 1.46 4.89
C ILE A 154 7.51 0.29 5.13
N ASP A 155 8.28 0.32 6.22
CA ASP A 155 9.38 -0.63 6.48
C ASP A 155 8.87 -1.96 7.09
N LYS A 156 7.58 -2.25 7.01
CA LYS A 156 6.94 -3.53 7.41
C LYS A 156 6.53 -4.36 6.20
#